data_217d5ca84386e20beff4dec73e01e9a7
#
_entry.id   217d5ca84386e20beff4dec73e01e9a7
#
_cell.length_a   1.000
_cell.length_b   1.000
_cell.length_c   1.000
_cell.angle_alpha   90.00
_cell.angle_beta   90.00
_cell.angle_gamma   90.00
#
_symmetry.space_group_name_H-M   'P 1'
#
loop_
_entity.id
_entity.type
_entity.pdbx_description
1 polymer ?
#
loop_
_entity_poly.entity_id
_entity_poly.type
_entity_poly.pdbx_seq_one_letter_code
_entity_poly.pdbx_strand_id
1 'polypeptide(L)'
;MVIIEKFLIWMKKVFSSKSGESKLRVSNSICDSLRIPSHLHRNGRAIDDEFGEELIYRRFLAPGLNSDWLKSRQLSSSIFEVKNDSCNRSKYSNSPHDVLYNVRIEDEGKHYLSWGILSINSKAFSLFTFQVNGTTRTFSLKLSHDPLDCMFPHSEIIVLEAGIRIDTSKPKSVKAVIRDYLITECEIVKFPS
;
A
#
# COMPACT_ATOMS: atom_id res chain seq x y z
N MET A 1 -28.26 15.44 -2.35
CA MET A 1 -29.27 14.38 -2.55
C MET A 1 -29.21 13.73 -3.94
N VAL A 2 -29.12 14.48 -5.03
CA VAL A 2 -29.08 13.95 -6.42
C VAL A 2 -27.87 13.06 -6.74
N ILE A 3 -26.69 13.29 -6.13
CA ILE A 3 -25.46 12.53 -6.37
C ILE A 3 -25.53 11.11 -5.77
N ILE A 4 -26.11 10.98 -4.59
CA ILE A 4 -26.26 9.70 -3.90
C ILE A 4 -27.24 8.77 -4.62
N GLU A 5 -28.34 9.32 -5.13
CA GLU A 5 -29.30 8.52 -5.93
C GLU A 5 -28.71 8.02 -7.25
N LYS A 6 -27.96 8.87 -7.94
CA LYS A 6 -27.24 8.47 -9.17
C LYS A 6 -26.21 7.39 -8.89
N PHE A 7 -25.50 7.46 -7.75
CA PHE A 7 -24.55 6.46 -7.31
C PHE A 7 -25.23 5.11 -6.98
N LEU A 8 -26.35 5.13 -6.26
CA LEU A 8 -27.09 3.91 -5.93
C LEU A 8 -27.73 3.24 -7.15
N ILE A 9 -28.22 4.01 -8.11
CA ILE A 9 -28.73 3.49 -9.39
C ILE A 9 -27.60 2.87 -10.21
N TRP A 10 -26.44 3.51 -10.21
CA TRP A 10 -25.25 3.02 -10.88
C TRP A 10 -24.73 1.72 -10.24
N MET A 11 -24.63 1.65 -8.90
CA MET A 11 -24.27 0.44 -8.15
C MET A 11 -25.20 -0.73 -8.47
N LYS A 12 -26.50 -0.53 -8.50
CA LYS A 12 -27.48 -1.57 -8.90
C LYS A 12 -27.24 -2.07 -10.32
N LYS A 13 -26.88 -1.20 -11.26
CA LYS A 13 -26.56 -1.56 -12.65
C LYS A 13 -25.28 -2.39 -12.75
N VAL A 14 -24.25 -2.05 -11.98
CA VAL A 14 -22.96 -2.76 -11.92
C VAL A 14 -23.13 -4.18 -11.38
N PHE A 15 -23.88 -4.34 -10.29
CA PHE A 15 -24.10 -5.64 -9.66
C PHE A 15 -25.09 -6.55 -10.39
N SER A 16 -25.90 -5.99 -11.30
CA SER A 16 -26.87 -6.77 -12.10
C SER A 16 -26.30 -7.29 -13.42
N SER A 17 -25.15 -6.81 -13.86
CA SER A 17 -24.56 -7.22 -15.14
C SER A 17 -23.87 -8.59 -15.03
N LYS A 18 -24.39 -9.57 -15.79
CA LYS A 18 -23.90 -10.96 -15.78
C LYS A 18 -22.65 -11.22 -16.65
N SER A 19 -22.17 -10.24 -17.43
CA SER A 19 -21.00 -10.42 -18.30
C SER A 19 -19.74 -9.76 -17.72
N GLY A 20 -18.62 -10.48 -17.75
CA GLY A 20 -17.32 -9.97 -17.28
C GLY A 20 -16.87 -8.70 -18.00
N GLU A 21 -17.16 -8.57 -19.30
CA GLU A 21 -16.82 -7.39 -20.11
C GLU A 21 -17.54 -6.13 -19.65
N SER A 22 -18.79 -6.24 -19.26
CA SER A 22 -19.59 -5.10 -18.78
C SER A 22 -19.07 -4.59 -17.43
N LYS A 23 -18.64 -5.49 -16.52
CA LYS A 23 -18.00 -5.12 -15.25
C LYS A 23 -16.68 -4.41 -15.48
N LEU A 24 -15.87 -4.91 -16.41
CA LEU A 24 -14.58 -4.33 -16.74
C LEU A 24 -14.70 -2.90 -17.30
N ARG A 25 -15.65 -2.65 -18.21
CA ARG A 25 -15.92 -1.31 -18.77
C ARG A 25 -16.35 -0.33 -17.69
N VAL A 26 -17.17 -0.75 -16.75
CA VAL A 26 -17.62 0.09 -15.63
C VAL A 26 -16.46 0.41 -14.69
N SER A 27 -15.62 -0.56 -14.37
CA SER A 27 -14.43 -0.37 -13.55
C SER A 27 -13.48 0.65 -14.18
N ASN A 28 -13.17 0.52 -15.46
CA ASN A 28 -12.30 1.45 -16.18
C ASN A 28 -12.86 2.87 -16.21
N SER A 29 -14.18 3.03 -16.42
CA SER A 29 -14.83 4.35 -16.38
C SER A 29 -14.67 5.04 -15.03
N ILE A 30 -14.68 4.28 -13.92
CA ILE A 30 -14.39 4.84 -12.59
C ILE A 30 -12.94 5.28 -12.51
N CYS A 31 -12.01 4.44 -12.92
CA CYS A 31 -10.59 4.75 -12.85
C CYS A 31 -10.26 6.00 -13.67
N ASP A 32 -10.87 6.16 -14.84
CA ASP A 32 -10.74 7.36 -15.69
C ASP A 32 -11.30 8.61 -14.98
N SER A 33 -12.46 8.49 -14.32
CA SER A 33 -13.05 9.59 -13.55
C SER A 33 -12.18 10.05 -12.39
N LEU A 34 -11.43 9.14 -11.80
CA LEU A 34 -10.44 9.39 -10.75
C LEU A 34 -9.08 9.85 -11.32
N ARG A 35 -8.94 9.97 -12.65
CA ARG A 35 -7.70 10.34 -13.34
C ARG A 35 -6.53 9.39 -13.02
N ILE A 36 -6.82 8.11 -12.86
CA ILE A 36 -5.81 7.08 -12.67
C ILE A 36 -5.26 6.67 -14.04
N PRO A 37 -3.93 6.66 -14.24
CA PRO A 37 -3.32 6.21 -15.49
C PRO A 37 -3.72 4.78 -15.87
N SER A 38 -3.99 4.55 -17.14
CA SER A 38 -4.53 3.26 -17.65
C SER A 38 -3.60 2.05 -17.39
N HIS A 39 -2.28 2.27 -17.29
CA HIS A 39 -1.34 1.19 -16.95
C HIS A 39 -1.54 0.65 -15.53
N LEU A 40 -2.16 1.44 -14.63
CA LEU A 40 -2.49 1.03 -13.27
C LEU A 40 -3.83 0.29 -13.17
N HIS A 41 -4.69 0.35 -14.18
CA HIS A 41 -5.97 -0.35 -14.16
C HIS A 41 -5.76 -1.87 -14.16
N ARG A 42 -6.55 -2.58 -13.38
CA ARG A 42 -6.46 -4.04 -13.29
C ARG A 42 -6.77 -4.74 -14.63
N ASN A 43 -7.76 -4.25 -15.38
CA ASN A 43 -8.11 -4.73 -16.72
C ASN A 43 -8.26 -6.26 -16.81
N GLY A 44 -8.78 -6.89 -15.78
CA GLY A 44 -8.94 -8.36 -15.72
C GLY A 44 -7.65 -9.14 -15.46
N ARG A 45 -6.50 -8.47 -15.24
CA ARG A 45 -5.24 -9.15 -14.89
C ARG A 45 -5.41 -9.98 -13.62
N ALA A 46 -4.84 -11.17 -13.61
CA ALA A 46 -4.89 -12.08 -12.49
C ALA A 46 -3.98 -11.61 -11.32
N ILE A 47 -4.26 -12.12 -10.13
CA ILE A 47 -3.37 -11.97 -8.98
C ILE A 47 -2.07 -12.70 -9.30
N ASP A 48 -0.95 -12.07 -8.95
CA ASP A 48 0.37 -12.63 -9.10
C ASP A 48 1.05 -12.71 -7.72
N ASP A 49 1.04 -13.89 -7.15
CA ASP A 49 1.68 -14.19 -5.86
C ASP A 49 3.14 -14.64 -6.01
N GLU A 50 3.70 -14.60 -7.22
CA GLU A 50 5.13 -14.84 -7.45
C GLU A 50 5.92 -13.55 -7.24
N PHE A 51 6.77 -13.56 -6.24
CA PHE A 51 7.62 -12.44 -5.86
C PHE A 51 9.07 -12.77 -6.18
N GLY A 52 9.61 -12.07 -7.17
CA GLY A 52 11.04 -12.04 -7.45
C GLY A 52 11.76 -10.96 -6.62
N GLU A 53 12.99 -10.66 -7.00
CA GLU A 53 13.70 -9.49 -6.50
C GLU A 53 13.11 -8.25 -7.14
N GLU A 54 12.42 -7.43 -6.35
CA GLU A 54 11.78 -6.20 -6.81
C GLU A 54 11.76 -5.14 -5.71
N LEU A 55 11.55 -3.88 -6.11
CA LEU A 55 11.30 -2.79 -5.17
C LEU A 55 9.80 -2.71 -4.86
N ILE A 56 9.52 -2.37 -3.62
CA ILE A 56 8.18 -2.13 -3.11
C ILE A 56 8.08 -0.65 -2.75
N TYR A 57 7.14 0.07 -3.34
CA TYR A 57 6.95 1.49 -3.11
C TYR A 57 5.82 1.75 -2.11
N ARG A 58 6.08 2.59 -1.11
CA ARG A 58 5.10 3.01 -0.13
C ARG A 58 5.10 4.53 -0.02
N ARG A 59 3.91 5.13 0.01
CA ARG A 59 3.77 6.55 0.32
C ARG A 59 3.79 6.78 1.82
N PHE A 60 4.24 7.94 2.24
CA PHE A 60 4.19 8.38 3.62
C PHE A 60 3.88 9.88 3.73
N LEU A 61 3.17 10.26 4.78
CA LEU A 61 2.89 11.64 5.10
C LEU A 61 4.03 12.20 5.94
N ALA A 62 4.44 13.44 5.65
CA ALA A 62 5.33 14.16 6.54
C ALA A 62 4.65 14.36 7.91
N PRO A 63 5.25 13.97 9.02
CA PRO A 63 4.82 14.46 10.32
C PRO A 63 5.02 15.97 10.32
N GLY A 64 3.98 16.75 10.57
CA GLY A 64 3.84 18.20 10.42
C GLY A 64 5.12 19.05 10.34
N LEU A 65 5.07 20.17 9.69
CA LEU A 65 6.18 21.05 9.27
C LEU A 65 7.23 21.42 10.35
N ASN A 66 6.95 21.18 11.61
CA ASN A 66 7.84 21.50 12.74
C ASN A 66 8.52 20.26 13.35
N SER A 67 8.46 19.10 12.71
CA SER A 67 9.04 17.90 13.27
C SER A 67 10.54 17.80 13.01
N ASP A 68 11.31 17.33 13.99
CA ASP A 68 12.77 17.19 13.90
C ASP A 68 13.23 16.26 12.76
N TRP A 69 12.33 15.39 12.24
CA TRP A 69 12.65 14.53 11.11
C TRP A 69 12.96 15.30 9.83
N LEU A 70 12.33 16.48 9.58
CA LEU A 70 12.67 17.34 8.44
C LEU A 70 14.11 17.84 8.55
N LYS A 71 14.58 18.11 9.76
CA LYS A 71 15.95 18.57 10.02
C LYS A 71 16.97 17.45 9.96
N SER A 72 16.63 16.30 10.55
CA SER A 72 17.52 15.12 10.63
C SER A 72 17.44 14.23 9.39
N ARG A 73 16.40 14.40 8.54
CA ARG A 73 16.06 13.51 7.42
C ARG A 73 15.86 12.06 7.84
N GLN A 74 15.45 11.83 9.08
CA GLN A 74 15.14 10.52 9.62
C GLN A 74 13.66 10.23 9.52
N LEU A 75 13.33 9.05 9.02
CA LEU A 75 11.96 8.56 8.98
C LEU A 75 11.48 8.20 10.38
N SER A 76 10.25 8.59 10.71
CA SER A 76 9.60 8.07 11.91
C SER A 76 9.13 6.63 11.68
N SER A 77 9.43 5.73 12.60
CA SER A 77 8.95 4.35 12.52
C SER A 77 7.42 4.24 12.55
N SER A 78 6.72 5.29 13.00
CA SER A 78 5.26 5.35 13.02
C SER A 78 4.59 5.35 11.63
N ILE A 79 5.36 5.52 10.56
CA ILE A 79 4.83 5.43 9.18
C ILE A 79 4.35 4.00 8.83
N PHE A 80 4.78 2.98 9.58
CA PHE A 80 4.30 1.62 9.44
C PHE A 80 3.26 1.27 10.52
N GLU A 81 2.13 0.75 10.09
CA GLU A 81 1.07 0.31 11.02
C GLU A 81 1.33 -1.07 11.60
N VAL A 82 2.14 -1.88 10.91
CA VAL A 82 2.45 -3.27 11.30
C VAL A 82 1.18 -4.15 11.31
N LYS A 83 0.31 -3.91 10.35
CA LYS A 83 -0.90 -4.72 10.14
C LYS A 83 -0.98 -5.12 8.67
N ASN A 84 -1.44 -4.20 7.86
CA ASN A 84 -1.58 -4.30 6.41
C ASN A 84 -1.02 -3.01 5.84
N ASP A 85 0.28 -2.97 5.65
CA ASP A 85 0.92 -1.78 5.12
C ASP A 85 0.80 -1.77 3.60
N SER A 86 -0.12 -0.95 3.09
CA SER A 86 -0.36 -0.79 1.65
C SER A 86 0.88 -0.31 0.93
N CYS A 87 1.17 -0.92 -0.20
CA CYS A 87 2.32 -0.62 -1.05
C CYS A 87 2.01 -0.93 -2.51
N ASN A 88 2.91 -0.55 -3.42
CA ASN A 88 2.85 -0.92 -4.83
C ASN A 88 4.11 -1.69 -5.23
N ARG A 89 3.95 -2.70 -6.07
CA ARG A 89 5.04 -3.48 -6.66
C ARG A 89 5.67 -2.73 -7.84
N SER A 90 7.00 -2.63 -7.86
CA SER A 90 7.71 -2.02 -9.00
C SER A 90 7.50 -2.78 -10.30
N LYS A 91 7.30 -4.11 -10.24
CA LYS A 91 7.01 -4.97 -11.40
C LYS A 91 5.82 -4.46 -12.24
N TYR A 92 4.88 -3.76 -11.63
CA TYR A 92 3.64 -3.30 -12.28
C TYR A 92 3.48 -1.77 -12.26
N SER A 93 4.46 -1.06 -11.74
CA SER A 93 4.51 0.40 -11.71
C SER A 93 5.45 0.92 -12.78
N ASN A 94 5.06 1.96 -13.51
CA ASN A 94 5.94 2.64 -14.46
C ASN A 94 6.95 3.53 -13.74
N SER A 95 6.60 4.00 -12.55
CA SER A 95 7.47 4.83 -11.71
C SER A 95 7.08 4.69 -10.22
N PRO A 96 7.99 5.06 -9.30
CA PRO A 96 7.64 5.13 -7.88
C PRO A 96 6.45 6.05 -7.57
N HIS A 97 6.21 7.07 -8.40
CA HIS A 97 5.11 8.03 -8.21
C HIS A 97 3.72 7.41 -8.34
N ASP A 98 3.62 6.24 -8.95
CA ASP A 98 2.35 5.53 -9.11
C ASP A 98 1.67 5.20 -7.77
N VAL A 99 2.44 5.08 -6.68
CA VAL A 99 1.89 4.87 -5.34
C VAL A 99 1.17 6.09 -4.77
N LEU A 100 1.32 7.27 -5.39
CA LEU A 100 0.68 8.51 -4.96
C LEU A 100 -0.75 8.67 -5.50
N TYR A 101 -1.17 7.84 -6.44
CA TYR A 101 -2.55 7.88 -6.91
C TYR A 101 -3.51 7.37 -5.84
N ASN A 102 -4.59 8.12 -5.62
CA ASN A 102 -5.65 7.75 -4.70
C ASN A 102 -6.82 7.14 -5.47
N VAL A 103 -7.17 5.92 -5.12
CA VAL A 103 -8.25 5.16 -5.78
C VAL A 103 -9.57 5.22 -5.02
N ARG A 104 -9.65 5.99 -3.95
CA ARG A 104 -10.87 6.15 -3.16
C ARG A 104 -11.83 7.09 -3.86
N ILE A 105 -13.02 6.62 -4.14
CA ILE A 105 -14.07 7.39 -4.83
C ILE A 105 -14.51 8.58 -3.97
N GLU A 106 -14.60 8.38 -2.67
CA GLU A 106 -15.00 9.40 -1.69
C GLU A 106 -14.06 10.60 -1.64
N ASP A 107 -12.81 10.43 -2.06
CA ASP A 107 -11.81 11.50 -2.09
C ASP A 107 -11.80 12.27 -3.42
N GLU A 108 -12.72 11.97 -4.34
CA GLU A 108 -12.95 12.69 -5.60
C GLU A 108 -11.68 12.90 -6.46
N GLY A 109 -10.78 11.91 -6.48
CA GLY A 109 -9.53 11.97 -7.24
C GLY A 109 -8.48 12.90 -6.66
N LYS A 110 -8.55 13.26 -5.38
CA LYS A 110 -7.49 13.96 -4.67
C LYS A 110 -6.30 13.02 -4.45
N HIS A 111 -5.27 13.16 -5.26
CA HIS A 111 -4.06 12.36 -5.16
C HIS A 111 -3.11 12.87 -4.09
N TYR A 112 -2.23 11.99 -3.62
CA TYR A 112 -1.25 12.27 -2.54
C TYR A 112 0.05 12.89 -3.08
N LEU A 113 -0.02 13.82 -4.04
CA LEU A 113 1.14 14.33 -4.78
C LEU A 113 2.20 15.01 -3.91
N SER A 114 1.79 15.58 -2.77
CA SER A 114 2.71 16.20 -1.79
C SER A 114 3.35 15.20 -0.83
N TRP A 115 2.91 13.93 -0.84
CA TRP A 115 3.46 12.90 0.06
C TRP A 115 4.84 12.42 -0.40
N GLY A 116 5.60 11.90 0.56
CA GLY A 116 6.85 11.23 0.28
C GLY A 116 6.66 9.80 -0.24
N ILE A 117 7.72 9.28 -0.83
CA ILE A 117 7.79 7.90 -1.30
C ILE A 117 9.04 7.26 -0.72
N LEU A 118 8.88 6.07 -0.18
CA LEU A 118 9.98 5.19 0.18
C LEU A 118 9.93 3.91 -0.64
N SER A 119 11.08 3.26 -0.76
CA SER A 119 11.21 1.94 -1.34
C SER A 119 11.78 0.95 -0.32
N ILE A 120 11.39 -0.30 -0.45
CA ILE A 120 11.94 -1.44 0.28
C ILE A 120 12.29 -2.50 -0.76
N ASN A 121 13.50 -3.07 -0.69
CA ASN A 121 13.83 -4.22 -1.52
C ASN A 121 13.13 -5.47 -0.96
N SER A 122 12.48 -6.27 -1.82
CA SER A 122 11.82 -7.51 -1.41
C SER A 122 12.77 -8.54 -0.76
N LYS A 123 14.08 -8.41 -0.96
CA LYS A 123 15.11 -9.19 -0.23
C LYS A 123 15.05 -9.00 1.29
N ALA A 124 14.57 -7.84 1.76
CA ALA A 124 14.36 -7.58 3.18
C ALA A 124 13.22 -8.44 3.78
N PHE A 125 12.41 -9.10 2.93
CA PHE A 125 11.29 -9.94 3.36
C PHE A 125 11.74 -11.33 3.79
N SER A 126 12.81 -11.38 4.55
CA SER A 126 13.38 -12.58 5.13
C SER A 126 12.97 -12.76 6.60
N LEU A 127 13.45 -13.84 7.21
CA LEU A 127 13.33 -14.06 8.65
C LEU A 127 14.28 -13.10 9.38
N PHE A 128 13.76 -12.47 10.42
CA PHE A 128 14.56 -11.66 11.34
C PHE A 128 14.17 -11.95 12.80
N THR A 129 15.11 -11.75 13.72
CA THR A 129 14.97 -12.15 15.10
C THR A 129 15.33 -10.99 16.01
N PHE A 130 14.50 -10.75 17.02
CA PHE A 130 14.73 -9.71 18.03
C PHE A 130 14.52 -10.22 19.45
N GLN A 131 15.15 -9.52 20.37
CA GLN A 131 14.86 -9.65 21.80
C GLN A 131 13.71 -8.69 22.18
N VAL A 132 12.63 -9.22 22.66
CA VAL A 132 11.49 -8.44 23.16
C VAL A 132 11.22 -8.85 24.60
N ASN A 133 11.45 -7.95 25.54
CA ASN A 133 11.28 -8.22 27.00
C ASN A 133 12.06 -9.47 27.46
N GLY A 134 13.30 -9.64 27.00
CA GLY A 134 14.14 -10.79 27.35
C GLY A 134 13.80 -12.10 26.63
N THR A 135 12.84 -12.10 25.73
CA THR A 135 12.46 -13.28 24.95
C THR A 135 12.87 -13.10 23.49
N THR A 136 13.54 -14.09 22.93
CA THR A 136 13.86 -14.13 21.51
C THR A 136 12.60 -14.42 20.70
N ARG A 137 12.28 -13.57 19.74
CA ARG A 137 11.10 -13.72 18.87
C ARG A 137 11.53 -13.64 17.41
N THR A 138 10.96 -14.50 16.59
CA THR A 138 11.27 -14.60 15.16
C THR A 138 10.08 -14.11 14.34
N PHE A 139 10.37 -13.18 13.44
CA PHE A 139 9.39 -12.58 12.52
C PHE A 139 9.82 -12.81 11.08
N SER A 140 8.87 -12.73 10.18
CA SER A 140 9.12 -12.63 8.74
C SER A 140 8.16 -11.62 8.12
N LEU A 141 8.58 -11.02 7.02
CA LEU A 141 7.73 -10.23 6.16
C LEU A 141 7.27 -11.07 4.97
N LYS A 142 6.04 -10.89 4.58
CA LYS A 142 5.48 -11.48 3.36
C LYS A 142 4.80 -10.37 2.57
N LEU A 143 5.01 -10.37 1.26
CA LEU A 143 4.21 -9.56 0.35
C LEU A 143 2.97 -10.35 -0.05
N SER A 144 1.83 -9.70 -0.16
CA SER A 144 0.60 -10.26 -0.70
C SER A 144 0.09 -9.34 -1.80
N HIS A 145 -0.02 -9.84 -3.01
CA HIS A 145 -0.60 -9.07 -4.11
C HIS A 145 -2.12 -8.99 -3.93
N ASP A 146 -2.60 -7.80 -3.68
CA ASP A 146 -4.03 -7.49 -3.47
C ASP A 146 -4.48 -6.38 -4.42
N PRO A 147 -4.56 -6.69 -5.74
CA PRO A 147 -4.79 -5.69 -6.76
C PRO A 147 -6.19 -5.09 -6.67
N LEU A 148 -6.23 -3.77 -6.61
CA LEU A 148 -7.47 -3.00 -6.72
C LEU A 148 -7.79 -2.74 -8.20
N ASP A 149 -9.06 -2.51 -8.52
CA ASP A 149 -9.50 -2.29 -9.91
C ASP A 149 -8.76 -1.14 -10.60
N CYS A 150 -8.52 -0.04 -9.87
CA CYS A 150 -7.78 1.13 -10.37
C CYS A 150 -6.31 1.17 -9.94
N MET A 151 -5.80 0.13 -9.27
CA MET A 151 -4.42 0.07 -8.79
C MET A 151 -3.94 -1.39 -8.80
N PHE A 152 -3.61 -1.89 -9.99
CA PHE A 152 -3.11 -3.25 -10.14
C PHE A 152 -1.81 -3.53 -9.37
N PRO A 153 -0.85 -2.59 -9.27
CA PRO A 153 0.37 -2.79 -8.48
C PRO A 153 0.13 -2.96 -6.97
N HIS A 154 -1.08 -2.66 -6.47
CA HIS A 154 -1.37 -2.66 -5.04
C HIS A 154 -1.10 -4.02 -4.40
N SER A 155 -0.44 -3.97 -3.25
CA SER A 155 -0.05 -5.11 -2.44
C SER A 155 -0.02 -4.72 -0.97
N GLU A 156 0.03 -5.69 -0.09
CA GLU A 156 0.16 -5.50 1.35
C GLU A 156 1.44 -6.15 1.88
N ILE A 157 2.15 -5.43 2.75
CA ILE A 157 3.22 -6.00 3.57
C ILE A 157 2.56 -6.65 4.78
N ILE A 158 2.69 -7.97 4.90
CA ILE A 158 2.16 -8.77 5.99
C ILE A 158 3.31 -9.18 6.89
N VAL A 159 3.15 -8.98 8.19
CA VAL A 159 4.11 -9.45 9.19
C VAL A 159 3.62 -10.76 9.80
N LEU A 160 4.51 -11.76 9.83
CA LEU A 160 4.27 -13.06 10.43
C LEU A 160 5.18 -13.22 11.64
N GLU A 161 4.67 -13.82 12.72
CA GLU A 161 5.45 -14.30 13.84
C GLU A 161 5.30 -15.81 13.92
N ALA A 162 6.41 -16.52 13.84
CA ALA A 162 6.39 -17.99 13.74
C ALA A 162 5.42 -18.53 12.67
N GLY A 163 5.34 -17.84 11.52
CA GLY A 163 4.44 -18.19 10.41
C GLY A 163 2.98 -17.75 10.56
N ILE A 164 2.60 -17.16 11.71
CA ILE A 164 1.23 -16.70 11.97
C ILE A 164 1.15 -15.18 11.76
N ARG A 165 0.17 -14.72 11.00
CA ARG A 165 -0.06 -13.29 10.78
C ARG A 165 -0.30 -12.59 12.11
N ILE A 166 0.44 -11.53 12.37
CA ILE A 166 0.22 -10.71 13.56
C ILE A 166 -0.99 -9.80 13.35
N ASP A 167 -1.74 -9.59 14.41
CA ASP A 167 -2.88 -8.69 14.44
C ASP A 167 -2.58 -7.38 15.19
N THR A 168 -3.59 -6.52 15.29
CA THR A 168 -3.50 -5.23 15.99
C THR A 168 -3.39 -5.35 17.50
N SER A 169 -3.67 -6.53 18.08
CA SER A 169 -3.66 -6.76 19.53
C SER A 169 -2.25 -6.89 20.11
N LYS A 170 -1.23 -7.06 19.25
CA LYS A 170 0.16 -7.20 19.70
C LYS A 170 0.65 -6.00 20.52
N PRO A 171 1.48 -6.25 21.55
CA PRO A 171 2.05 -5.20 22.40
C PRO A 171 2.79 -4.12 21.61
N LYS A 172 2.76 -2.87 22.09
CA LYS A 172 3.45 -1.75 21.46
C LYS A 172 4.96 -2.01 21.28
N SER A 173 5.60 -2.70 22.22
CA SER A 173 7.02 -3.08 22.15
C SER A 173 7.33 -3.97 20.95
N VAL A 174 6.46 -4.93 20.63
CA VAL A 174 6.60 -5.79 19.44
C VAL A 174 6.48 -4.96 18.16
N LYS A 175 5.46 -4.10 18.08
CA LYS A 175 5.26 -3.24 16.91
C LYS A 175 6.42 -2.27 16.70
N ALA A 176 7.00 -1.74 17.79
CA ALA A 176 8.15 -0.83 17.69
C ALA A 176 9.34 -1.53 17.02
N VAL A 177 9.72 -2.72 17.47
CA VAL A 177 10.84 -3.48 16.91
C VAL A 177 10.64 -3.80 15.42
N ILE A 178 9.41 -4.18 15.02
CA ILE A 178 9.09 -4.45 13.61
C ILE A 178 9.18 -3.18 12.77
N ARG A 179 8.67 -2.06 13.28
CA ARG A 179 8.76 -0.75 12.63
C ARG A 179 10.18 -0.28 12.44
N ASP A 180 11.01 -0.45 13.46
CA ASP A 180 12.42 -0.06 13.41
C ASP A 180 13.16 -0.90 12.38
N TYR A 181 12.89 -2.21 12.29
CA TYR A 181 13.42 -3.05 11.22
C TYR A 181 12.99 -2.56 9.84
N LEU A 182 11.69 -2.33 9.62
CA LEU A 182 11.19 -1.85 8.34
C LEU A 182 11.84 -0.52 7.92
N ILE A 183 12.08 0.38 8.87
CA ILE A 183 12.76 1.66 8.62
C ILE A 183 14.20 1.46 8.18
N THR A 184 14.93 0.51 8.76
CA THR A 184 16.32 0.24 8.36
C THR A 184 16.45 -0.30 6.95
N GLU A 185 15.40 -0.97 6.45
CA GLU A 185 15.33 -1.53 5.11
C GLU A 185 14.78 -0.55 4.05
N CYS A 186 14.42 0.67 4.47
CA CYS A 186 13.84 1.66 3.58
C CYS A 186 14.84 2.65 3.02
N GLU A 187 14.63 3.02 1.77
CA GLU A 187 15.27 4.17 1.14
C GLU A 187 14.21 5.23 0.79
N ILE A 188 14.54 6.51 0.99
CA ILE A 188 13.64 7.61 0.59
C ILE A 188 13.86 7.89 -0.88
N VAL A 189 12.83 7.64 -1.69
CA VAL A 189 12.81 7.92 -3.12
C VAL A 189 12.36 9.36 -3.41
N LYS A 190 11.42 9.86 -2.63
CA LYS A 190 10.89 11.22 -2.72
C LYS A 190 10.58 11.76 -1.35
N PHE A 191 11.07 12.97 -1.06
CA PHE A 191 10.66 13.69 0.14
C PHE A 191 9.25 14.28 -0.04
N PRO A 192 8.46 14.39 1.04
CA PRO A 192 7.23 15.16 1.02
C PRO A 192 7.52 16.63 0.71
N SER A 193 6.61 17.29 -0.02
CA SER A 193 6.70 18.72 -0.41
C SER A 193 5.62 19.56 0.26
#